data_7585b60b712f075b54439df910f94906
#
_entry.id   7585b60b712f075b54439df910f94906
#
_cell.length_a   1.000
_cell.length_b   1.000
_cell.length_c   1.000
_cell.angle_alpha   90.00
_cell.angle_beta   90.00
_cell.angle_gamma   90.00
#
_symmetry.space_group_name_H-M   'P 1'
#
loop_
_entity.id
_entity.type
_entity.pdbx_description
1 polymer ?
#
loop_
_entity_poly.entity_id
_entity_poly.type
_entity_poly.pdbx_seq_one_letter_code
_entity_poly.pdbx_strand_id
1 'polypeptide(L)'
;GLKRKFAIEVDEYDDKERLIHDIFSKSRVGTSELFATDMETAVSLLSSLEGKQVYPTTRTKKEIFEAATEELKSREGLELLPDGEYRLNRKIKGFGEVSGRAMVKRGVFTLLKGSLCADVTTDVVPAIYDKAIIEDHILQVDLVCSSPSAAGFVVIGKANNGWVEWKDANGNKIDIYRNKF
;
A
#
# COMPACT_ATOMS: atom_id res chain seq x y z
N GLY A 1 31.72 3.71 -5.83
CA GLY A 1 30.64 4.31 -5.02
C GLY A 1 30.04 3.31 -4.07
N LEU A 2 29.47 3.76 -2.95
CA LEU A 2 28.79 2.93 -1.97
C LEU A 2 27.54 2.28 -2.60
N LYS A 3 27.33 0.99 -2.35
CA LYS A 3 26.14 0.25 -2.82
C LYS A 3 25.30 -0.18 -1.63
N ARG A 4 24.03 0.22 -1.65
CA ARG A 4 23.06 -0.27 -0.66
C ARG A 4 22.90 -1.78 -0.79
N LYS A 5 22.97 -2.51 0.32
CA LYS A 5 22.79 -3.97 0.38
C LYS A 5 21.59 -4.37 1.20
N PHE A 6 21.31 -3.62 2.26
CA PHE A 6 20.18 -3.85 3.15
C PHE A 6 19.69 -2.52 3.74
N ALA A 7 18.40 -2.39 4.02
CA ALA A 7 17.81 -1.29 4.76
C ALA A 7 16.48 -1.71 5.38
N ILE A 8 16.22 -1.22 6.58
CA ILE A 8 14.96 -1.35 7.30
C ILE A 8 14.44 0.03 7.68
N GLU A 9 13.16 0.18 7.75
CA GLU A 9 12.44 1.31 8.35
C GLU A 9 12.05 0.91 9.76
N VAL A 10 12.39 1.73 10.74
CA VAL A 10 12.19 1.44 12.17
C VAL A 10 11.56 2.63 12.86
N ASP A 11 10.75 2.37 13.86
CA ASP A 11 10.35 3.37 14.84
C ASP A 11 11.50 3.62 15.83
N GLU A 12 11.47 4.76 16.53
CA GLU A 12 12.51 5.15 17.52
C GLU A 12 13.93 5.12 16.91
N TYR A 13 14.06 5.72 15.73
CA TYR A 13 15.27 5.72 14.91
C TYR A 13 16.54 6.10 15.70
N ASP A 14 16.51 7.17 16.49
CA ASP A 14 17.68 7.68 17.22
C ASP A 14 18.22 6.67 18.24
N ASP A 15 17.33 5.96 18.93
CA ASP A 15 17.75 4.98 19.96
C ASP A 15 18.29 3.71 19.30
N LYS A 16 17.68 3.26 18.20
CA LYS A 16 18.16 2.10 17.44
C LYS A 16 19.48 2.38 16.72
N GLU A 17 19.67 3.60 16.22
CA GLU A 17 20.95 4.02 15.64
C GLU A 17 22.08 4.03 16.70
N ARG A 18 21.85 4.57 17.88
CA ARG A 18 22.81 4.51 18.99
C ARG A 18 23.16 3.07 19.35
N LEU A 19 22.16 2.21 19.48
CA LEU A 19 22.36 0.79 19.78
C LEU A 19 23.29 0.13 18.75
N ILE A 20 23.08 0.37 17.47
CA ILE A 20 23.91 -0.16 16.38
C ILE A 20 25.33 0.39 16.48
N HIS A 21 25.49 1.69 16.73
CA HIS A 21 26.79 2.34 16.90
C HIS A 21 27.55 1.77 18.10
N ASP A 22 26.89 1.48 19.20
CA ASP A 22 27.49 0.89 20.39
C ASP A 22 27.93 -0.56 20.12
N ILE A 23 27.10 -1.37 19.48
CA ILE A 23 27.42 -2.76 19.14
C ILE A 23 28.64 -2.84 18.22
N PHE A 24 28.69 -1.98 17.19
CA PHE A 24 29.80 -1.96 16.23
C PHE A 24 30.93 -1.01 16.60
N SER A 25 30.94 -0.45 17.82
CA SER A 25 31.94 0.55 18.24
C SER A 25 33.39 0.11 18.05
N LYS A 26 33.70 -1.17 18.30
CA LYS A 26 35.03 -1.79 18.12
C LYS A 26 35.43 -1.97 16.63
N SER A 27 34.45 -1.95 15.74
CA SER A 27 34.64 -2.10 14.28
C SER A 27 34.63 -0.75 13.56
N ARG A 28 34.56 0.35 14.28
CA ARG A 28 34.48 1.69 13.72
C ARG A 28 35.77 2.08 12.99
N VAL A 29 35.65 2.63 11.80
CA VAL A 29 36.78 3.07 10.98
C VAL A 29 37.14 4.53 11.31
N GLY A 30 38.14 4.73 12.17
CA GLY A 30 38.57 6.06 12.60
C GLY A 30 37.46 6.81 13.35
N THR A 31 37.23 8.07 12.97
CA THR A 31 36.16 8.94 13.52
C THR A 31 34.92 8.99 12.64
N SER A 32 34.88 8.15 11.58
CA SER A 32 33.77 8.12 10.61
C SER A 32 32.55 7.34 11.14
N GLU A 33 31.46 7.42 10.43
CA GLU A 33 30.24 6.58 10.64
C GLU A 33 30.33 5.25 9.90
N LEU A 34 31.53 4.83 9.48
CA LEU A 34 31.78 3.58 8.79
C LEU A 34 32.26 2.52 9.77
N PHE A 35 31.80 1.29 9.57
CA PHE A 35 32.16 0.14 10.36
C PHE A 35 32.74 -0.99 9.48
N ALA A 36 33.88 -1.54 9.90
CA ALA A 36 34.49 -2.69 9.25
C ALA A 36 33.92 -3.98 9.86
N THR A 37 32.77 -4.40 9.35
CA THR A 37 32.12 -5.66 9.77
C THR A 37 31.74 -6.47 8.53
N ASP A 38 31.56 -7.78 8.69
CA ASP A 38 31.05 -8.60 7.61
C ASP A 38 29.56 -8.31 7.34
N MET A 39 29.15 -8.53 6.10
CA MET A 39 27.80 -8.19 5.63
C MET A 39 26.73 -9.06 6.29
N GLU A 40 27.04 -10.33 6.56
CA GLU A 40 26.10 -11.29 7.14
C GLU A 40 25.74 -10.91 8.58
N THR A 41 26.76 -10.55 9.38
CA THR A 41 26.59 -10.06 10.76
C THR A 41 25.79 -8.76 10.77
N ALA A 42 26.08 -7.81 9.87
CA ALA A 42 25.36 -6.55 9.79
C ALA A 42 23.89 -6.76 9.44
N VAL A 43 23.61 -7.57 8.42
CA VAL A 43 22.22 -7.89 8.00
C VAL A 43 21.47 -8.64 9.10
N SER A 44 22.11 -9.61 9.76
CA SER A 44 21.50 -10.38 10.86
C SER A 44 21.10 -9.46 12.02
N LEU A 45 21.98 -8.55 12.42
CA LEU A 45 21.68 -7.57 13.47
C LEU A 45 20.53 -6.64 13.07
N LEU A 46 20.59 -6.03 11.87
CA LEU A 46 19.52 -5.16 11.40
C LEU A 46 18.18 -5.89 11.31
N SER A 47 18.18 -7.16 10.88
CA SER A 47 16.96 -7.98 10.80
C SER A 47 16.38 -8.36 12.17
N SER A 48 17.17 -8.27 13.25
CA SER A 48 16.70 -8.52 14.61
C SER A 48 15.99 -7.31 15.23
N LEU A 49 16.12 -6.12 14.63
CA LEU A 49 15.42 -4.93 15.07
C LEU A 49 13.96 -5.01 14.62
N GLU A 50 13.04 -4.56 15.49
CA GLU A 50 11.66 -4.37 15.11
C GLU A 50 11.55 -3.28 14.03
N GLY A 51 11.11 -3.66 12.83
CA GLY A 51 11.01 -2.76 11.70
C GLY A 51 10.61 -3.46 10.41
N LYS A 52 10.41 -2.67 9.37
CA LYS A 52 10.02 -3.14 8.04
C LYS A 52 11.21 -3.11 7.09
N GLN A 53 11.57 -4.26 6.52
CA GLN A 53 12.61 -4.30 5.50
C GLN A 53 12.18 -3.50 4.25
N VAL A 54 12.96 -2.49 3.88
CA VAL A 54 12.72 -1.66 2.69
C VAL A 54 13.70 -1.93 1.55
N TYR A 55 14.80 -2.65 1.84
CA TYR A 55 15.76 -3.10 0.82
C TYR A 55 16.55 -4.34 1.29
N PRO A 56 16.80 -5.36 0.45
CA PRO A 56 16.19 -5.52 -0.88
C PRO A 56 14.67 -5.65 -0.77
N THR A 57 13.97 -5.05 -1.72
CA THR A 57 12.52 -5.25 -1.78
C THR A 57 12.23 -6.68 -2.17
N THR A 58 11.28 -7.32 -1.51
CA THR A 58 10.80 -8.67 -1.86
C THR A 58 10.10 -8.71 -3.23
N ARG A 59 9.79 -7.53 -3.79
CA ARG A 59 9.21 -7.40 -5.13
C ARG A 59 10.28 -7.41 -6.20
N THR A 60 10.07 -8.17 -7.25
CA THR A 60 10.92 -8.13 -8.46
C THR A 60 10.81 -6.77 -9.14
N LYS A 61 11.84 -6.39 -9.92
CA LYS A 61 11.80 -5.14 -10.73
C LYS A 61 10.58 -5.11 -11.64
N LYS A 62 10.13 -6.28 -12.12
CA LYS A 62 8.95 -6.42 -12.97
C LYS A 62 7.68 -6.07 -12.21
N GLU A 63 7.50 -6.60 -11.00
CA GLU A 63 6.34 -6.29 -10.14
C GLU A 63 6.29 -4.81 -9.73
N ILE A 64 7.45 -4.19 -9.47
CA ILE A 64 7.53 -2.75 -9.18
C ILE A 64 7.13 -1.93 -10.40
N PHE A 65 7.61 -2.32 -11.59
CA PHE A 65 7.28 -1.63 -12.84
C PHE A 65 5.81 -1.81 -13.22
N GLU A 66 5.27 -3.02 -13.09
CA GLU A 66 3.86 -3.32 -13.34
C GLU A 66 2.96 -2.52 -12.38
N ALA A 67 3.26 -2.51 -11.09
CA ALA A 67 2.52 -1.73 -10.10
C ALA A 67 2.56 -0.22 -10.38
N ALA A 68 3.72 0.33 -10.72
CA ALA A 68 3.87 1.75 -11.08
C ALA A 68 3.12 2.10 -12.38
N THR A 69 3.16 1.20 -13.36
CA THR A 69 2.44 1.38 -14.64
C THR A 69 0.92 1.29 -14.45
N GLU A 70 0.46 0.39 -13.61
CA GLU A 70 -0.96 0.30 -13.24
C GLU A 70 -1.43 1.54 -12.48
N GLU A 71 -0.61 2.06 -11.58
CA GLU A 71 -0.92 3.29 -10.84
C GLU A 71 -1.02 4.51 -11.77
N LEU A 72 -0.10 4.67 -12.72
CA LEU A 72 -0.14 5.72 -13.74
C LEU A 72 -1.39 5.61 -14.62
N LYS A 73 -1.66 4.42 -15.17
CA LYS A 73 -2.87 4.15 -15.98
C LYS A 73 -4.16 4.39 -15.18
N SER A 74 -4.14 4.11 -13.89
CA SER A 74 -5.29 4.34 -13.01
C SER A 74 -5.53 5.82 -12.77
N ARG A 75 -4.47 6.62 -12.63
CA ARG A 75 -4.58 8.09 -12.50
C ARG A 75 -5.12 8.75 -13.76
N GLU A 76 -4.57 8.39 -14.91
CA GLU A 76 -5.07 8.88 -16.22
C GLU A 76 -6.55 8.54 -16.45
N GLY A 77 -6.99 7.37 -15.98
CA GLY A 77 -8.38 6.93 -16.09
C GLY A 77 -9.36 7.64 -15.14
N LEU A 78 -8.87 8.17 -14.00
CA LEU A 78 -9.74 8.84 -13.02
C LEU A 78 -10.37 10.13 -13.55
N GLU A 79 -9.67 10.87 -14.41
CA GLU A 79 -10.19 12.09 -15.05
C GLU A 79 -11.35 11.79 -16.00
N LEU A 80 -11.46 10.55 -16.48
CA LEU A 80 -12.52 10.11 -17.39
C LEU A 80 -13.79 9.66 -16.65
N LEU A 81 -13.71 9.45 -15.32
CA LEU A 81 -14.87 9.06 -14.53
C LEU A 81 -15.78 10.27 -14.31
N PRO A 82 -17.07 10.18 -14.65
CA PRO A 82 -18.03 11.21 -14.30
C PRO A 82 -18.07 11.47 -12.79
N ASP A 83 -18.30 12.72 -12.41
CA ASP A 83 -18.57 13.05 -11.01
C ASP A 83 -19.84 12.32 -10.55
N GLY A 84 -19.79 11.67 -9.39
CA GLY A 84 -20.93 10.92 -8.88
C GLY A 84 -20.55 9.84 -7.87
N GLU A 85 -21.57 9.14 -7.39
CA GLU A 85 -21.43 8.03 -6.45
C GLU A 85 -21.22 6.70 -7.19
N TYR A 86 -20.30 5.89 -6.69
CA TYR A 86 -19.98 4.56 -7.18
C TYR A 86 -20.10 3.54 -6.06
N ARG A 87 -20.46 2.31 -6.41
CA ARG A 87 -20.71 1.23 -5.45
C ARG A 87 -19.95 -0.03 -5.82
N LEU A 88 -19.45 -0.71 -4.81
CA LEU A 88 -18.83 -2.03 -4.90
C LEU A 88 -19.58 -2.96 -3.94
N ASN A 89 -20.06 -4.11 -4.45
CA ASN A 89 -20.60 -5.17 -3.62
C ASN A 89 -19.99 -6.49 -4.04
N ARG A 90 -19.42 -7.23 -3.11
CA ARG A 90 -18.77 -8.50 -3.38
C ARG A 90 -18.94 -9.48 -2.24
N LYS A 91 -19.11 -10.75 -2.57
CA LYS A 91 -19.09 -11.85 -1.61
C LYS A 91 -17.67 -12.38 -1.48
N ILE A 92 -17.13 -12.37 -0.27
CA ILE A 92 -15.78 -12.86 0.07
C ILE A 92 -15.92 -14.19 0.79
N LYS A 93 -15.21 -15.22 0.28
CA LYS A 93 -15.20 -16.55 0.89
C LYS A 93 -14.61 -16.46 2.32
N GLY A 94 -15.34 -16.96 3.30
CA GLY A 94 -14.92 -16.96 4.69
C GLY A 94 -15.27 -15.70 5.48
N PHE A 95 -15.63 -14.58 4.81
CA PHE A 95 -16.05 -13.34 5.47
C PHE A 95 -17.54 -13.07 5.29
N GLY A 96 -18.06 -13.15 4.08
CA GLY A 96 -19.43 -12.79 3.73
C GLY A 96 -19.49 -11.71 2.67
N GLU A 97 -20.51 -10.86 2.71
CA GLU A 97 -20.65 -9.74 1.78
C GLU A 97 -19.88 -8.52 2.28
N VAL A 98 -19.20 -7.83 1.37
CA VAL A 98 -18.61 -6.51 1.59
C VAL A 98 -19.29 -5.49 0.70
N SER A 99 -19.33 -4.24 1.17
CA SER A 99 -19.94 -3.15 0.42
C SER A 99 -19.13 -1.88 0.56
N GLY A 100 -18.69 -1.32 -0.57
CA GLY A 100 -18.01 -0.04 -0.64
C GLY A 100 -18.89 1.01 -1.31
N ARG A 101 -18.86 2.25 -0.81
CA ARG A 101 -19.39 3.43 -1.48
C ARG A 101 -18.26 4.40 -1.71
N ALA A 102 -18.19 4.96 -2.91
CA ALA A 102 -17.18 5.94 -3.26
C ALA A 102 -17.82 7.14 -3.96
N MET A 103 -17.22 8.30 -3.79
CA MET A 103 -17.56 9.54 -4.50
C MET A 103 -16.41 9.93 -5.41
N VAL A 104 -16.72 10.22 -6.66
CA VAL A 104 -15.78 10.86 -7.58
C VAL A 104 -16.15 12.33 -7.73
N LYS A 105 -15.17 13.21 -7.54
CA LYS A 105 -15.28 14.65 -7.82
C LYS A 105 -13.99 15.12 -8.48
N ARG A 106 -14.09 15.66 -9.69
CA ARG A 106 -12.96 16.21 -10.46
C ARG A 106 -11.77 15.25 -10.52
N GLY A 107 -12.02 13.97 -10.83
CA GLY A 107 -10.99 12.96 -10.90
C GLY A 107 -10.44 12.48 -9.54
N VAL A 108 -10.99 12.94 -8.42
CA VAL A 108 -10.61 12.47 -7.09
C VAL A 108 -11.56 11.34 -6.67
N PHE A 109 -11.01 10.16 -6.43
CA PHE A 109 -11.76 8.98 -5.99
C PHE A 109 -11.69 8.87 -4.46
N THR A 110 -12.81 9.08 -3.77
CA THR A 110 -12.90 9.03 -2.30
C THR A 110 -13.77 7.88 -1.86
N LEU A 111 -13.20 6.91 -1.15
CA LEU A 111 -13.94 5.86 -0.46
C LEU A 111 -14.63 6.45 0.75
N LEU A 112 -15.95 6.28 0.84
CA LEU A 112 -16.76 6.91 1.87
C LEU A 112 -16.81 6.07 3.15
N LYS A 113 -16.84 6.74 4.28
CA LYS A 113 -17.10 6.13 5.60
C LYS A 113 -18.38 5.31 5.58
N GLY A 114 -18.44 4.30 6.46
CA GLY A 114 -19.54 3.35 6.50
C GLY A 114 -19.42 2.22 5.46
N SER A 115 -18.35 2.16 4.68
CA SER A 115 -18.05 1.02 3.83
C SER A 115 -17.71 -0.20 4.68
N LEU A 116 -18.31 -1.37 4.36
CA LEU A 116 -18.05 -2.65 5.03
C LEU A 116 -16.87 -3.34 4.36
N CYS A 117 -15.79 -3.55 5.11
CA CYS A 117 -14.49 -4.02 4.65
C CYS A 117 -14.20 -5.43 5.17
N ALA A 118 -13.64 -6.29 4.33
CA ALA A 118 -13.13 -7.60 4.76
C ALA A 118 -11.74 -7.47 5.40
N ASP A 119 -11.35 -8.50 6.14
CA ASP A 119 -9.98 -8.64 6.63
C ASP A 119 -8.99 -8.78 5.47
N VAL A 120 -7.77 -8.28 5.68
CA VAL A 120 -6.68 -8.46 4.72
C VAL A 120 -6.23 -9.92 4.73
N THR A 121 -6.22 -10.53 3.55
CA THR A 121 -5.85 -11.95 3.36
C THR A 121 -4.59 -12.13 2.51
N THR A 122 -3.75 -11.10 2.40
CA THR A 122 -2.53 -11.11 1.58
C THR A 122 -1.38 -10.44 2.31
N ASP A 123 -0.16 -10.95 2.09
CA ASP A 123 1.07 -10.35 2.66
C ASP A 123 1.48 -9.03 1.96
N VAL A 124 0.91 -8.76 0.77
CA VAL A 124 1.19 -7.53 0.02
C VAL A 124 0.06 -6.54 0.25
N VAL A 125 0.28 -5.63 1.20
CA VAL A 125 -0.68 -4.59 1.58
C VAL A 125 -0.25 -3.26 0.96
N PRO A 126 -1.13 -2.58 0.19
CA PRO A 126 -0.84 -1.24 -0.32
C PRO A 126 -0.79 -0.20 0.82
N ALA A 127 0.11 0.80 0.70
CA ALA A 127 0.26 1.87 1.70
C ALA A 127 -1.03 2.68 1.99
N ILE A 128 -2.02 2.64 1.10
CA ILE A 128 -3.33 3.26 1.34
C ILE A 128 -4.08 2.61 2.50
N TYR A 129 -3.85 1.32 2.76
CA TYR A 129 -4.51 0.60 3.83
C TYR A 129 -4.07 1.09 5.21
N ASP A 130 -2.81 1.52 5.35
CA ASP A 130 -2.27 2.09 6.61
C ASP A 130 -2.96 3.40 6.99
N LYS A 131 -3.60 4.08 6.02
CA LYS A 131 -4.38 5.31 6.23
C LYS A 131 -5.85 5.05 6.50
N ALA A 132 -6.32 3.82 6.33
CA ALA A 132 -7.71 3.45 6.55
C ALA A 132 -7.96 3.20 8.05
N ILE A 133 -8.86 3.96 8.64
CA ILE A 133 -9.32 3.72 10.01
C ILE A 133 -10.54 2.81 9.93
N ILE A 134 -10.36 1.53 10.26
CA ILE A 134 -11.40 0.51 10.19
C ILE A 134 -11.63 -0.05 11.59
N GLU A 135 -12.86 0.02 12.07
CA GLU A 135 -13.30 -0.54 13.34
C GLU A 135 -14.50 -1.45 13.07
N ASP A 136 -14.51 -2.64 13.63
CA ASP A 136 -15.56 -3.65 13.43
C ASP A 136 -15.92 -3.86 11.94
N HIS A 137 -14.89 -3.92 11.07
CA HIS A 137 -15.01 -4.02 9.62
C HIS A 137 -15.64 -2.80 8.92
N ILE A 138 -15.91 -1.70 9.63
CA ILE A 138 -16.50 -0.49 9.06
C ILE A 138 -15.45 0.61 8.94
N LEU A 139 -15.32 1.19 7.76
CA LEU A 139 -14.48 2.37 7.52
C LEU A 139 -15.07 3.58 8.27
N GLN A 140 -14.28 4.19 9.15
CA GLN A 140 -14.73 5.26 10.06
C GLN A 140 -14.65 6.67 9.47
N VAL A 141 -13.75 6.88 8.52
CA VAL A 141 -13.51 8.18 7.88
C VAL A 141 -13.44 8.03 6.37
N ASP A 142 -13.75 9.11 5.65
CA ASP A 142 -13.58 9.16 4.20
C ASP A 142 -12.10 9.05 3.84
N LEU A 143 -11.78 8.23 2.84
CA LEU A 143 -10.41 7.94 2.44
C LEU A 143 -10.19 8.29 0.96
N VAL A 144 -9.32 9.26 0.69
CA VAL A 144 -8.92 9.60 -0.68
C VAL A 144 -7.99 8.51 -1.22
N CYS A 145 -8.39 7.90 -2.32
CA CYS A 145 -7.67 6.79 -2.95
C CYS A 145 -7.04 7.22 -4.27
N SER A 146 -5.83 6.73 -4.55
CA SER A 146 -5.10 6.99 -5.79
C SER A 146 -5.71 6.29 -7.01
N SER A 147 -6.56 5.28 -6.78
CA SER A 147 -7.21 4.52 -7.86
C SER A 147 -8.45 3.76 -7.36
N PRO A 148 -9.35 3.35 -8.27
CA PRO A 148 -10.45 2.46 -7.93
C PRO A 148 -9.98 1.11 -7.36
N SER A 149 -8.83 0.61 -7.82
CA SER A 149 -8.24 -0.64 -7.32
C SER A 149 -7.71 -0.49 -5.89
N ALA A 150 -7.13 0.68 -5.55
CA ALA A 150 -6.70 1.00 -4.19
C ALA A 150 -7.90 1.06 -3.22
N ALA A 151 -8.98 1.74 -3.62
CA ALA A 151 -10.22 1.76 -2.85
C ALA A 151 -10.85 0.36 -2.72
N GLY A 152 -10.84 -0.42 -3.80
CA GLY A 152 -11.31 -1.80 -3.82
C GLY A 152 -10.48 -2.72 -2.90
N PHE A 153 -9.17 -2.50 -2.77
CA PHE A 153 -8.33 -3.24 -1.84
C PHE A 153 -8.78 -3.04 -0.39
N VAL A 154 -9.06 -1.79 0.00
CA VAL A 154 -9.52 -1.47 1.36
C VAL A 154 -10.83 -2.20 1.69
N VAL A 155 -11.75 -2.30 0.73
CA VAL A 155 -13.05 -2.96 0.91
C VAL A 155 -12.94 -4.49 0.87
N ILE A 156 -12.14 -5.03 -0.06
CA ILE A 156 -12.08 -6.49 -0.36
C ILE A 156 -11.02 -7.23 0.48
N GLY A 157 -10.00 -6.52 1.00
CA GLY A 157 -8.89 -7.09 1.76
C GLY A 157 -7.86 -7.84 0.92
N LYS A 158 -7.87 -7.69 -0.40
CA LYS A 158 -6.90 -8.30 -1.33
C LYS A 158 -6.83 -7.58 -2.66
N ALA A 159 -5.82 -7.94 -3.49
CA ALA A 159 -5.66 -7.43 -4.84
C ALA A 159 -6.92 -7.65 -5.68
N ASN A 160 -7.30 -6.61 -6.44
CA ASN A 160 -8.50 -6.61 -7.25
C ASN A 160 -8.35 -5.68 -8.47
N ASN A 161 -9.23 -5.84 -9.44
CA ASN A 161 -9.38 -4.89 -10.54
C ASN A 161 -10.55 -3.95 -10.24
N GLY A 162 -10.27 -2.81 -9.61
CA GLY A 162 -11.29 -1.84 -9.22
C GLY A 162 -12.15 -1.34 -10.38
N TRP A 163 -11.62 -1.28 -11.59
CA TRP A 163 -12.39 -0.87 -12.77
C TRP A 163 -13.54 -1.82 -13.11
N VAL A 164 -13.42 -3.09 -12.72
CA VAL A 164 -14.46 -4.11 -12.93
C VAL A 164 -15.35 -4.26 -11.70
N GLU A 165 -14.83 -3.98 -10.51
CA GLU A 165 -15.54 -4.16 -9.24
C GLU A 165 -16.50 -2.99 -8.96
N TRP A 166 -16.08 -1.75 -9.20
CA TRP A 166 -16.92 -0.57 -8.98
C TRP A 166 -17.95 -0.40 -10.10
N LYS A 167 -19.14 0.05 -9.71
CA LYS A 167 -20.29 0.30 -10.58
C LYS A 167 -20.83 1.70 -10.38
N ASP A 168 -21.31 2.30 -11.46
CA ASP A 168 -22.05 3.56 -11.44
C ASP A 168 -23.48 3.41 -10.91
N ALA A 169 -24.22 4.50 -10.85
CA ALA A 169 -25.63 4.53 -10.42
C ALA A 169 -26.56 3.64 -11.27
N ASN A 170 -26.17 3.35 -12.52
CA ASN A 170 -26.92 2.51 -13.45
C ASN A 170 -26.52 1.03 -13.34
N GLY A 171 -25.55 0.70 -12.49
CA GLY A 171 -25.04 -0.66 -12.31
C GLY A 171 -23.99 -1.08 -13.35
N ASN A 172 -23.52 -0.16 -14.20
CA ASN A 172 -22.46 -0.45 -15.16
C ASN A 172 -21.10 -0.43 -14.47
N LYS A 173 -20.20 -1.34 -14.88
CA LYS A 173 -18.81 -1.30 -14.44
C LYS A 173 -18.13 -0.03 -14.92
N ILE A 174 -17.29 0.58 -14.08
CA ILE A 174 -16.62 1.83 -14.43
C ILE A 174 -15.59 1.70 -15.55
N ASP A 175 -15.21 0.49 -15.91
CA ASP A 175 -14.29 0.22 -17.02
C ASP A 175 -14.79 0.74 -18.37
N ILE A 176 -16.11 0.90 -18.54
CA ILE A 176 -16.71 1.50 -19.75
C ILE A 176 -16.23 2.94 -20.02
N TYR A 177 -15.81 3.66 -18.98
CA TYR A 177 -15.33 5.03 -19.11
C TYR A 177 -13.89 5.12 -19.61
N ARG A 178 -13.08 4.04 -19.48
CA ARG A 178 -11.71 3.97 -20.00
C ARG A 178 -11.63 3.79 -21.51
N ASN A 179 -12.64 3.14 -22.10
CA ASN A 179 -12.61 2.70 -23.49
C ASN A 179 -13.34 3.68 -24.45
N LYS A 180 -13.58 4.92 -24.01
CA LYS A 180 -14.30 5.93 -24.83
C LYS A 180 -13.41 6.75 -25.75
N PHE A 181 -12.10 6.38 -25.89
CA PHE A 181 -11.18 7.04 -26.83
C PHE A 181 -10.35 6.03 -27.60
#